data_46095d0a2c714ad64c05e16a09a6c618
#
_entry.id   46095d0a2c714ad64c05e16a09a6c618
#
_cell.length_a   1.000
_cell.length_b   1.000
_cell.length_c   1.000
_cell.angle_alpha   90.00
_cell.angle_beta   90.00
_cell.angle_gamma   90.00
#
_symmetry.space_group_name_H-M   'P 1'
#
loop_
_entity.id
_entity.type
_entity.pdbx_description
1 polymer ?
#
loop_
_entity_poly.entity_id
_entity_poly.type
_entity_poly.pdbx_seq_one_letter_code
_entity_poly.pdbx_strand_id
1 'polypeptide(L)'
;MENPPGLKPAPFDDGTWNNLKPKTPWGTLPTLELPSGKIIGQQRSILRYLGKNIKYRENFLYPDKNEDAVLVDSFMDMLEDIWPILIGLNGPESIETAPLYSTMLGLGTLDDFLNPRMEEGKGDLALQFDFLENAIDDSGPFLLGQNLSCADILLFSAISWWGSAVFPEMDAMLNARPKIERSIRSVGKIESISKYYENLKDSRKAMPTVGVTNYADYYKNFHKLCEIS
;
A
#
# COMPACT_ATOMS: atom_id res chain seq x y z
N MET A 1 -0.13 25.81 -7.03
CA MET A 1 0.39 24.98 -8.14
C MET A 1 -0.80 24.64 -9.00
N GLU A 2 -0.77 25.07 -10.24
CA GLU A 2 -1.80 24.70 -11.21
C GLU A 2 -1.58 23.23 -11.61
N ASN A 3 -2.67 22.49 -11.81
CA ASN A 3 -2.57 21.11 -12.29
C ASN A 3 -1.93 21.10 -13.69
N PRO A 4 -1.12 20.08 -14.01
CA PRO A 4 -0.59 19.92 -15.37
C PRO A 4 -1.73 19.95 -16.40
N PRO A 5 -1.50 20.52 -17.59
CA PRO A 5 -2.52 20.57 -18.63
C PRO A 5 -2.97 19.17 -19.01
N GLY A 6 -4.28 18.91 -18.91
CA GLY A 6 -4.91 17.63 -19.27
C GLY A 6 -5.38 16.76 -18.08
N LEU A 7 -4.93 17.02 -16.87
CA LEU A 7 -5.51 16.38 -15.68
C LEU A 7 -6.82 17.10 -15.32
N LYS A 8 -7.93 16.42 -15.45
CA LYS A 8 -9.19 16.88 -14.86
C LYS A 8 -9.00 17.01 -13.35
N PRO A 9 -9.56 18.05 -12.71
CA PRO A 9 -9.57 18.15 -11.26
C PRO A 9 -10.06 16.80 -10.68
N ALA A 10 -9.42 16.34 -9.62
CA ALA A 10 -9.93 15.18 -8.89
C ALA A 10 -11.40 15.42 -8.56
N PRO A 11 -12.27 14.40 -8.63
CA PRO A 11 -13.71 14.54 -8.40
C PRO A 11 -14.10 15.05 -7.01
N PHE A 12 -13.14 15.41 -6.19
CA PHE A 12 -13.26 16.00 -4.85
C PHE A 12 -12.92 17.49 -4.79
N ASP A 13 -12.73 18.16 -5.93
CA ASP A 13 -12.49 19.62 -5.92
C ASP A 13 -13.82 20.39 -5.86
N ASP A 14 -14.61 20.05 -4.84
CA ASP A 14 -15.77 20.80 -4.39
C ASP A 14 -15.40 21.95 -3.42
N GLY A 15 -14.09 22.26 -3.33
CA GLY A 15 -13.55 23.23 -2.37
C GLY A 15 -13.31 22.64 -0.97
N THR A 16 -13.75 21.41 -0.68
CA THR A 16 -13.59 20.78 0.63
C THR A 16 -12.12 20.64 1.00
N TRP A 17 -11.27 20.24 0.05
CA TRP A 17 -9.84 20.12 0.29
C TRP A 17 -9.17 21.45 0.60
N ASN A 18 -9.51 22.53 -0.10
CA ASN A 18 -8.95 23.86 0.14
C ASN A 18 -9.29 24.36 1.56
N ASN A 19 -10.45 23.97 2.10
CA ASN A 19 -10.87 24.29 3.45
C ASN A 19 -10.25 23.38 4.52
N LEU A 20 -9.93 22.15 4.17
CA LEU A 20 -9.36 21.14 5.08
C LEU A 20 -7.84 21.23 5.17
N LYS A 21 -7.16 21.46 4.05
CA LYS A 21 -5.69 21.48 3.94
C LYS A 21 -4.99 22.34 4.99
N PRO A 22 -5.43 23.58 5.29
CA PRO A 22 -4.80 24.41 6.34
C PRO A 22 -4.96 23.86 7.74
N LYS A 23 -5.92 22.94 7.96
CA LYS A 23 -6.20 22.33 9.26
C LYS A 23 -5.41 21.05 9.48
N THR A 24 -4.71 20.56 8.47
CA THR A 24 -3.88 19.36 8.56
C THR A 24 -2.44 19.73 8.93
N PRO A 25 -1.71 18.92 9.73
CA PRO A 25 -0.38 19.27 10.22
C PRO A 25 0.65 19.54 9.12
N TRP A 26 0.52 18.87 7.98
CA TRP A 26 1.50 18.91 6.88
C TRP A 26 0.87 19.30 5.54
N GLY A 27 -0.35 19.79 5.54
CA GLY A 27 -1.08 20.06 4.30
C GLY A 27 -1.38 18.80 3.48
N THR A 28 -1.43 17.63 4.10
CA THR A 28 -1.63 16.32 3.45
C THR A 28 -2.58 15.42 4.25
N LEU A 29 -3.08 14.37 3.60
CA LEU A 29 -3.79 13.25 4.20
C LEU A 29 -2.92 11.99 4.11
N PRO A 30 -3.14 10.98 4.98
CA PRO A 30 -4.15 10.92 6.04
C PRO A 30 -3.77 11.72 7.30
N THR A 31 -4.77 12.05 8.10
CA THR A 31 -4.60 12.62 9.44
C THR A 31 -5.38 11.81 10.47
N LEU A 32 -4.91 11.82 11.73
CA LEU A 32 -5.58 11.21 12.87
C LEU A 32 -5.68 12.23 14.01
N GLU A 33 -6.88 12.44 14.52
CA GLU A 33 -7.08 13.19 15.76
C GLU A 33 -6.91 12.23 16.94
N LEU A 34 -6.01 12.60 17.86
CA LEU A 34 -5.75 11.86 19.08
C LEU A 34 -6.80 12.18 20.16
N PRO A 35 -6.97 11.35 21.20
CA PRO A 35 -7.87 11.64 22.31
C PRO A 35 -7.61 12.98 23.02
N SER A 36 -6.41 13.51 22.92
CA SER A 36 -6.04 14.84 23.43
C SER A 36 -6.51 16.00 22.57
N GLY A 37 -7.13 15.75 21.41
CA GLY A 37 -7.47 16.76 20.41
C GLY A 37 -6.31 17.15 19.49
N LYS A 38 -5.09 16.60 19.69
CA LYS A 38 -3.95 16.85 18.82
C LYS A 38 -4.12 16.04 17.53
N ILE A 39 -3.91 16.71 16.38
CA ILE A 39 -3.95 16.06 15.07
C ILE A 39 -2.53 15.68 14.66
N ILE A 40 -2.34 14.44 14.25
CA ILE A 40 -1.10 13.93 13.65
C ILE A 40 -1.35 13.59 12.18
N GLY A 41 -0.30 13.64 11.38
CA GLY A 41 -0.31 13.25 9.97
C GLY A 41 0.78 12.23 9.67
N GLN A 42 0.92 11.87 8.40
CA GLN A 42 1.83 10.86 7.87
C GLN A 42 1.40 9.42 8.20
N GLN A 43 1.14 8.64 7.15
CA GLN A 43 0.60 7.28 7.25
C GLN A 43 1.40 6.40 8.22
N ARG A 44 2.72 6.37 8.10
CA ARG A 44 3.58 5.52 8.95
C ARG A 44 3.60 5.97 10.41
N SER A 45 3.53 7.27 10.68
CA SER A 45 3.41 7.80 12.05
C SER A 45 2.10 7.40 12.69
N ILE A 46 1.01 7.45 11.91
CA ILE A 46 -0.32 6.98 12.34
C ILE A 46 -0.29 5.47 12.60
N LEU A 47 0.31 4.68 11.71
CA LEU A 47 0.43 3.23 11.88
C LEU A 47 1.23 2.87 13.14
N ARG A 48 2.36 3.54 13.42
CA ARG A 48 3.13 3.33 14.65
C ARG A 48 2.31 3.67 15.90
N TYR A 49 1.59 4.79 15.87
CA TYR A 49 0.73 5.17 16.99
C TYR A 49 -0.36 4.14 17.22
N LEU A 50 -1.08 3.73 16.18
CA LEU A 50 -2.11 2.70 16.27
C LEU A 50 -1.51 1.35 16.70
N GLY A 51 -0.36 0.98 16.14
CA GLY A 51 0.32 -0.27 16.46
C GLY A 51 0.76 -0.38 17.92
N LYS A 52 1.09 0.75 18.57
CA LYS A 52 1.39 0.81 20.02
C LYS A 52 0.14 0.71 20.92
N ASN A 53 -1.05 0.85 20.36
CA ASN A 53 -2.31 0.84 21.09
C ASN A 53 -3.22 -0.34 20.76
N ILE A 54 -2.93 -1.05 19.67
CA ILE A 54 -3.73 -2.18 19.19
C ILE A 54 -2.91 -3.46 19.34
N LYS A 55 -3.53 -4.48 19.91
CA LYS A 55 -2.95 -5.81 20.03
C LYS A 55 -3.59 -6.79 19.04
N TYR A 56 -2.76 -7.68 18.55
CA TYR A 56 -3.18 -8.93 17.95
C TYR A 56 -2.74 -10.08 18.84
N ARG A 57 -3.68 -10.83 19.37
CA ARG A 57 -3.42 -11.77 20.48
C ARG A 57 -2.81 -10.99 21.67
N GLU A 58 -1.68 -11.43 22.21
CA GLU A 58 -1.03 -10.80 23.35
C GLU A 58 -0.05 -9.68 22.99
N ASN A 59 0.33 -9.52 21.70
CA ASN A 59 1.37 -8.63 21.27
C ASN A 59 0.80 -7.35 20.64
N PHE A 60 1.43 -6.21 20.92
CA PHE A 60 1.15 -4.96 20.18
C PHE A 60 1.60 -5.09 18.73
N LEU A 61 0.86 -4.46 17.80
CA LEU A 61 1.22 -4.45 16.38
C LEU A 61 2.48 -3.65 16.07
N TYR A 62 2.91 -2.77 16.98
CA TYR A 62 4.23 -2.15 16.94
C TYR A 62 4.99 -2.60 18.19
N PRO A 63 6.12 -3.33 18.02
CA PRO A 63 6.79 -3.99 19.13
C PRO A 63 7.47 -3.01 20.10
N ASP A 64 7.56 -3.40 21.38
CA ASP A 64 8.27 -2.64 22.40
C ASP A 64 9.78 -2.90 22.36
N LYS A 65 10.21 -4.07 21.87
CA LYS A 65 11.63 -4.40 21.74
C LYS A 65 12.25 -3.58 20.62
N ASN A 66 13.30 -2.82 20.93
CA ASN A 66 13.93 -1.87 20.01
C ASN A 66 14.39 -2.51 18.69
N GLU A 67 15.01 -3.69 18.73
CA GLU A 67 15.47 -4.39 17.52
C GLU A 67 14.31 -4.77 16.59
N ASP A 68 13.21 -5.28 17.14
CA ASP A 68 12.03 -5.64 16.39
C ASP A 68 11.32 -4.37 15.84
N ALA A 69 11.31 -3.28 16.63
CA ALA A 69 10.77 -1.99 16.20
C ALA A 69 11.54 -1.41 15.01
N VAL A 70 12.88 -1.50 15.03
CA VAL A 70 13.73 -1.04 13.90
C VAL A 70 13.48 -1.88 12.65
N LEU A 71 13.29 -3.20 12.78
CA LEU A 71 12.93 -4.06 11.64
C LEU A 71 11.58 -3.67 11.03
N VAL A 72 10.57 -3.44 11.88
CA VAL A 72 9.25 -2.97 11.43
C VAL A 72 9.36 -1.62 10.72
N ASP A 73 10.14 -0.68 11.27
CA ASP A 73 10.35 0.62 10.65
C ASP A 73 11.06 0.52 9.30
N SER A 74 12.15 -0.25 9.23
CA SER A 74 12.89 -0.47 7.98
C SER A 74 12.04 -1.11 6.90
N PHE A 75 11.18 -2.07 7.26
CA PHE A 75 10.28 -2.70 6.32
C PHE A 75 9.21 -1.74 5.79
N MET A 76 8.63 -0.91 6.68
CA MET A 76 7.68 0.11 6.27
C MET A 76 8.31 1.19 5.38
N ASP A 77 9.56 1.55 5.65
CA ASP A 77 10.29 2.53 4.85
C ASP A 77 10.64 1.95 3.46
N MET A 78 11.03 0.67 3.38
CA MET A 78 11.24 -0.02 2.11
C MET A 78 9.96 -0.07 1.25
N LEU A 79 8.80 -0.33 1.86
CA LEU A 79 7.52 -0.29 1.14
C LEU A 79 7.22 1.12 0.57
N GLU A 80 7.63 2.17 1.28
CA GLU A 80 7.48 3.54 0.79
C GLU A 80 8.42 3.84 -0.38
N ASP A 81 9.62 3.25 -0.41
CA ASP A 81 10.58 3.46 -1.49
C ASP A 81 10.12 2.83 -2.83
N ILE A 82 9.27 1.81 -2.76
CA ILE A 82 8.63 1.22 -3.96
C ILE A 82 7.64 2.19 -4.60
N TRP A 83 6.93 2.98 -3.81
CA TRP A 83 5.91 3.89 -4.30
C TRP A 83 6.40 4.91 -5.34
N PRO A 84 7.52 5.64 -5.12
CA PRO A 84 8.08 6.54 -6.12
C PRO A 84 8.45 5.86 -7.44
N ILE A 85 8.86 4.60 -7.40
CA ILE A 85 9.17 3.83 -8.62
C ILE A 85 7.88 3.60 -9.43
N LEU A 86 6.79 3.25 -8.76
CA LEU A 86 5.50 2.99 -9.40
C LEU A 86 4.85 4.25 -10.00
N ILE A 87 4.99 5.39 -9.33
CA ILE A 87 4.40 6.66 -9.78
C ILE A 87 5.37 7.59 -10.51
N GLY A 88 6.64 7.19 -10.63
CA GLY A 88 7.63 7.90 -11.43
C GLY A 88 8.23 9.15 -10.82
N LEU A 89 8.38 9.21 -9.51
CA LEU A 89 8.95 10.37 -8.83
C LEU A 89 10.49 10.37 -8.71
N ASN A 90 11.17 9.35 -9.22
CA ASN A 90 12.63 9.17 -9.04
C ASN A 90 13.50 9.88 -10.09
N GLY A 91 13.08 11.03 -10.60
CA GLY A 91 13.91 11.87 -11.48
C GLY A 91 13.14 12.53 -12.62
N PRO A 92 13.76 13.46 -13.35
CA PRO A 92 13.08 14.22 -14.42
C PRO A 92 12.62 13.38 -15.62
N GLU A 93 13.23 12.21 -15.82
CA GLU A 93 12.83 11.26 -16.88
C GLU A 93 11.75 10.27 -16.39
N SER A 94 11.40 10.33 -15.13
CA SER A 94 10.62 9.29 -14.46
C SER A 94 9.12 9.40 -14.68
N ILE A 95 8.57 10.58 -14.95
CA ILE A 95 7.14 10.76 -15.20
C ILE A 95 6.74 10.09 -16.51
N GLU A 96 7.59 10.18 -17.55
CA GLU A 96 7.33 9.56 -18.85
C GLU A 96 7.50 8.03 -18.83
N THR A 97 8.24 7.51 -17.86
CA THR A 97 8.53 6.08 -17.71
C THR A 97 7.83 5.43 -16.51
N ALA A 98 7.08 6.20 -15.74
CA ALA A 98 6.33 5.65 -14.61
C ALA A 98 5.13 4.82 -15.08
N PRO A 99 5.03 3.55 -14.70
CA PRO A 99 3.97 2.67 -15.18
C PRO A 99 2.58 3.29 -15.07
N LEU A 100 2.25 3.81 -13.89
CA LEU A 100 0.92 4.34 -13.62
C LEU A 100 0.65 5.64 -14.42
N TYR A 101 1.55 6.61 -14.35
CA TYR A 101 1.33 7.91 -15.01
C TYR A 101 1.45 7.84 -16.51
N SER A 102 2.40 7.06 -17.03
CA SER A 102 2.59 6.92 -18.48
C SER A 102 1.39 6.24 -19.14
N THR A 103 0.81 5.22 -18.48
CA THR A 103 -0.43 4.60 -18.94
C THR A 103 -1.59 5.59 -18.93
N MET A 104 -1.71 6.40 -17.87
CA MET A 104 -2.74 7.44 -17.77
C MET A 104 -2.60 8.54 -18.83
N LEU A 105 -1.37 8.87 -19.22
CA LEU A 105 -1.06 9.86 -20.26
C LEU A 105 -1.14 9.27 -21.68
N GLY A 106 -1.40 7.97 -21.82
CA GLY A 106 -1.49 7.28 -23.12
C GLY A 106 -0.13 7.12 -23.82
N LEU A 107 0.98 7.13 -23.06
CA LEU A 107 2.34 7.01 -23.60
C LEU A 107 2.77 5.56 -23.86
N GLY A 108 1.99 4.59 -23.41
CA GLY A 108 2.21 3.17 -23.58
C GLY A 108 1.23 2.33 -22.76
N THR A 109 1.38 1.03 -22.78
CA THR A 109 0.62 0.12 -21.93
C THR A 109 1.31 -0.08 -20.58
N LEU A 110 0.56 -0.55 -19.60
CA LEU A 110 1.12 -0.88 -18.29
C LEU A 110 2.24 -1.92 -18.42
N ASP A 111 2.09 -2.90 -19.31
CA ASP A 111 3.07 -3.94 -19.56
C ASP A 111 4.39 -3.38 -20.12
N ASP A 112 4.33 -2.36 -20.98
CA ASP A 112 5.53 -1.72 -21.55
C ASP A 112 6.43 -1.12 -20.45
N PHE A 113 5.84 -0.66 -19.36
CA PHE A 113 6.56 -0.02 -18.25
C PHE A 113 6.87 -0.98 -17.11
N LEU A 114 6.05 -2.00 -16.86
CA LEU A 114 6.24 -2.94 -15.75
C LEU A 114 7.20 -4.08 -16.10
N ASN A 115 7.11 -4.65 -17.31
CA ASN A 115 7.88 -5.82 -17.65
C ASN A 115 9.40 -5.63 -17.47
N PRO A 116 10.03 -4.53 -17.91
CA PRO A 116 11.45 -4.31 -17.67
C PRO A 116 11.80 -4.18 -16.18
N ARG A 117 10.91 -3.57 -15.40
CA ARG A 117 11.11 -3.36 -13.97
C ARG A 117 10.90 -4.63 -13.13
N MET A 118 10.12 -5.58 -13.67
CA MET A 118 9.85 -6.87 -13.05
C MET A 118 10.74 -8.02 -13.59
N GLU A 119 11.74 -7.71 -14.47
CA GLU A 119 12.69 -8.72 -14.93
C GLU A 119 13.48 -9.29 -13.74
N GLU A 120 13.35 -10.60 -13.50
CA GLU A 120 13.98 -11.28 -12.38
C GLU A 120 15.51 -11.06 -12.37
N GLY A 121 16.02 -10.67 -11.20
CA GLY A 121 17.45 -10.40 -10.96
C GLY A 121 17.99 -9.12 -11.59
N LYS A 122 17.18 -8.30 -12.26
CA LYS A 122 17.63 -7.06 -12.93
C LYS A 122 16.70 -5.88 -12.72
N GLY A 123 15.38 -6.10 -12.79
CA GLY A 123 14.39 -5.05 -12.66
C GLY A 123 14.40 -4.42 -11.27
N ASP A 124 14.28 -3.11 -11.21
CA ASP A 124 14.31 -2.35 -9.96
C ASP A 124 13.17 -2.76 -9.00
N LEU A 125 11.96 -2.98 -9.52
CA LEU A 125 10.84 -3.47 -8.70
C LEU A 125 11.04 -4.93 -8.26
N ALA A 126 11.53 -5.80 -9.15
CA ALA A 126 11.81 -7.19 -8.80
C ALA A 126 12.80 -7.27 -7.65
N LEU A 127 13.90 -6.51 -7.72
CA LEU A 127 14.91 -6.44 -6.67
C LEU A 127 14.34 -5.89 -5.34
N GLN A 128 13.47 -4.88 -5.37
CA GLN A 128 12.83 -4.36 -4.17
C GLN A 128 11.93 -5.42 -3.50
N PHE A 129 11.15 -6.16 -4.30
CA PHE A 129 10.34 -7.25 -3.77
C PHE A 129 11.20 -8.41 -3.25
N ASP A 130 12.36 -8.67 -3.84
CA ASP A 130 13.30 -9.68 -3.33
C ASP A 130 13.88 -9.26 -1.96
N PHE A 131 14.17 -7.99 -1.75
CA PHE A 131 14.59 -7.48 -0.44
C PHE A 131 13.48 -7.65 0.61
N LEU A 132 12.23 -7.33 0.28
CA LEU A 132 11.09 -7.58 1.18
C LEU A 132 10.90 -9.07 1.47
N GLU A 133 10.99 -9.93 0.45
CA GLU A 133 10.90 -11.38 0.59
C GLU A 133 11.93 -11.91 1.58
N ASN A 134 13.20 -11.44 1.44
CA ASN A 134 14.30 -11.88 2.29
C ASN A 134 14.21 -11.34 3.73
N ALA A 135 13.53 -10.23 3.95
CA ALA A 135 13.37 -9.64 5.28
C ALA A 135 12.34 -10.39 6.14
N ILE A 136 11.42 -11.14 5.55
CA ILE A 136 10.38 -11.87 6.30
C ILE A 136 10.99 -13.11 6.95
N ASP A 137 10.74 -13.28 8.25
CA ASP A 137 11.23 -14.41 9.05
C ASP A 137 10.66 -15.76 8.57
N ASP A 138 11.50 -16.79 8.58
CA ASP A 138 11.13 -18.15 8.16
C ASP A 138 10.30 -18.90 9.21
N SER A 139 10.36 -18.48 10.48
CA SER A 139 9.72 -19.19 11.60
C SER A 139 8.20 -18.99 11.68
N GLY A 140 7.64 -18.10 10.85
CA GLY A 140 6.21 -17.79 10.88
C GLY A 140 5.70 -17.08 9.63
N PRO A 141 4.42 -16.73 9.64
CA PRO A 141 3.81 -16.10 8.47
C PRO A 141 4.12 -14.61 8.34
N PHE A 142 4.62 -13.94 9.37
CA PHE A 142 4.78 -12.49 9.43
C PHE A 142 6.25 -12.05 9.42
N LEU A 143 6.49 -10.76 9.27
CA LEU A 143 7.83 -10.17 9.32
C LEU A 143 8.62 -10.61 10.57
N LEU A 144 7.95 -10.60 11.71
CA LEU A 144 8.51 -11.02 13.00
C LEU A 144 8.09 -12.45 13.39
N GLY A 145 8.12 -13.39 12.46
CA GLY A 145 7.76 -14.79 12.68
C GLY A 145 6.28 -14.96 13.00
N GLN A 146 5.95 -15.36 14.23
CA GLN A 146 4.55 -15.56 14.66
C GLN A 146 3.83 -14.27 15.08
N ASN A 147 4.55 -13.16 15.18
CA ASN A 147 4.03 -11.90 15.68
C ASN A 147 3.63 -10.97 14.54
N LEU A 148 2.33 -10.75 14.38
CA LEU A 148 1.80 -9.77 13.42
C LEU A 148 2.25 -8.36 13.82
N SER A 149 2.72 -7.60 12.85
CA SER A 149 3.10 -6.19 13.01
C SER A 149 2.29 -5.26 12.10
N CYS A 150 2.36 -3.97 12.35
CA CYS A 150 1.77 -2.97 11.44
C CYS A 150 2.46 -2.94 10.07
N ALA A 151 3.70 -3.43 9.95
CA ALA A 151 4.39 -3.60 8.67
C ALA A 151 3.72 -4.66 7.80
N ASP A 152 3.29 -5.79 8.38
CA ASP A 152 2.57 -6.83 7.64
C ASP A 152 1.20 -6.33 7.13
N ILE A 153 0.51 -5.52 7.94
CA ILE A 153 -0.77 -4.90 7.54
C ILE A 153 -0.53 -3.89 6.41
N LEU A 154 0.56 -3.11 6.49
CA LEU A 154 0.93 -2.19 5.42
C LEU A 154 1.28 -2.94 4.14
N LEU A 155 2.05 -4.02 4.22
CA LEU A 155 2.39 -4.89 3.09
C LEU A 155 1.12 -5.45 2.43
N PHE A 156 0.22 -6.04 3.23
CA PHE A 156 -1.06 -6.54 2.75
C PHE A 156 -1.86 -5.46 2.00
N SER A 157 -1.98 -4.27 2.59
CA SER A 157 -2.70 -3.15 1.99
C SER A 157 -2.03 -2.67 0.69
N ALA A 158 -0.70 -2.52 0.70
CA ALA A 158 0.08 -2.07 -0.45
C ALA A 158 -0.03 -3.05 -1.62
N ILE A 159 0.24 -4.34 -1.39
CA ILE A 159 0.17 -5.37 -2.44
C ILE A 159 -1.26 -5.50 -2.99
N SER A 160 -2.27 -5.48 -2.12
CA SER A 160 -3.68 -5.56 -2.56
C SER A 160 -4.05 -4.39 -3.46
N TRP A 161 -3.62 -3.18 -3.10
CA TRP A 161 -3.88 -1.98 -3.88
C TRP A 161 -3.05 -1.94 -5.17
N TRP A 162 -1.75 -2.25 -5.08
CA TRP A 162 -0.88 -2.28 -6.27
C TRP A 162 -1.32 -3.35 -7.25
N GLY A 163 -1.70 -4.52 -6.76
CA GLY A 163 -2.24 -5.59 -7.60
C GLY A 163 -3.50 -5.19 -8.35
N SER A 164 -4.35 -4.37 -7.74
CA SER A 164 -5.56 -3.87 -8.39
C SER A 164 -5.28 -2.77 -9.42
N ALA A 165 -4.32 -1.87 -9.11
CA ALA A 165 -4.09 -0.65 -9.89
C ALA A 165 -2.93 -0.78 -10.89
N VAL A 166 -1.90 -1.57 -10.57
CA VAL A 166 -0.61 -1.56 -11.27
C VAL A 166 -0.18 -2.94 -11.78
N PHE A 167 -0.50 -4.02 -11.06
CA PHE A 167 -0.06 -5.38 -11.38
C PHE A 167 -1.23 -6.28 -11.75
N PRO A 168 -1.69 -6.31 -13.00
CA PRO A 168 -2.79 -7.20 -13.41
C PRO A 168 -2.44 -8.69 -13.21
N GLU A 169 -1.15 -9.06 -13.24
CA GLU A 169 -0.65 -10.42 -13.04
C GLU A 169 0.03 -10.60 -11.67
N MET A 170 -0.60 -10.10 -10.61
CA MET A 170 -0.06 -10.18 -9.25
C MET A 170 0.30 -11.61 -8.82
N ASP A 171 -0.41 -12.61 -9.34
CA ASP A 171 -0.14 -14.02 -9.03
C ASP A 171 1.27 -14.47 -9.44
N ALA A 172 1.75 -14.04 -10.60
CA ALA A 172 3.09 -14.38 -11.07
C ALA A 172 4.15 -13.78 -10.12
N MET A 173 3.97 -12.53 -9.70
CA MET A 173 4.86 -11.85 -8.76
C MET A 173 4.86 -12.55 -7.38
N LEU A 174 3.69 -12.95 -6.87
CA LEU A 174 3.56 -13.63 -5.59
C LEU A 174 4.10 -15.06 -5.61
N ASN A 175 3.89 -15.79 -6.71
CA ASN A 175 4.42 -17.15 -6.86
C ASN A 175 5.96 -17.18 -6.79
N ALA A 176 6.63 -16.12 -7.24
CA ALA A 176 8.07 -15.98 -7.13
C ALA A 176 8.53 -15.60 -5.71
N ARG A 177 7.61 -15.18 -4.82
CA ARG A 177 7.91 -14.64 -3.49
C ARG A 177 7.00 -15.24 -2.42
N PRO A 178 7.25 -16.50 -2.04
CA PRO A 178 6.35 -17.27 -1.18
C PRO A 178 6.20 -16.74 0.25
N LYS A 179 7.19 -16.02 0.79
CA LYS A 179 7.06 -15.41 2.13
C LYS A 179 6.14 -14.21 2.11
N ILE A 180 6.25 -13.36 1.09
CA ILE A 180 5.31 -12.25 0.85
C ILE A 180 3.91 -12.81 0.68
N GLU A 181 3.72 -13.81 -0.20
CA GLU A 181 2.41 -14.44 -0.41
C GLU A 181 1.85 -15.00 0.89
N ARG A 182 2.65 -15.74 1.66
CA ARG A 182 2.26 -16.30 2.95
C ARG A 182 1.83 -15.21 3.93
N SER A 183 2.59 -14.11 4.03
CA SER A 183 2.29 -13.01 4.94
C SER A 183 0.95 -12.35 4.59
N ILE A 184 0.77 -11.91 3.35
CA ILE A 184 -0.45 -11.21 2.96
C ILE A 184 -1.71 -12.09 3.04
N ARG A 185 -1.61 -13.39 2.68
CA ARG A 185 -2.73 -14.32 2.87
C ARG A 185 -3.04 -14.55 4.34
N SER A 186 -2.02 -14.59 5.20
CA SER A 186 -2.22 -14.75 6.64
C SER A 186 -2.88 -13.52 7.27
N VAL A 187 -2.52 -12.32 6.81
CA VAL A 187 -3.20 -11.07 7.20
C VAL A 187 -4.65 -11.08 6.72
N GLY A 188 -4.90 -11.44 5.45
CA GLY A 188 -6.25 -11.51 4.89
C GLY A 188 -7.20 -12.46 5.62
N LYS A 189 -6.66 -13.54 6.20
CA LYS A 189 -7.42 -14.51 7.00
C LYS A 189 -7.76 -14.06 8.43
N ILE A 190 -7.25 -12.92 8.88
CA ILE A 190 -7.62 -12.37 10.18
C ILE A 190 -9.09 -11.94 10.13
N GLU A 191 -9.90 -12.50 11.01
CA GLU A 191 -11.37 -12.36 10.99
C GLU A 191 -11.84 -10.89 10.89
N SER A 192 -11.20 -10.00 11.65
CA SER A 192 -11.55 -8.57 11.62
C SER A 192 -11.25 -7.92 10.27
N ILE A 193 -10.19 -8.37 9.58
CA ILE A 193 -9.79 -7.88 8.25
C ILE A 193 -10.73 -8.45 7.18
N SER A 194 -10.94 -9.76 7.17
CA SER A 194 -11.83 -10.39 6.20
C SER A 194 -13.26 -9.85 6.30
N LYS A 195 -13.81 -9.71 7.52
CA LYS A 195 -15.13 -9.08 7.73
C LYS A 195 -15.19 -7.62 7.27
N TYR A 196 -14.12 -6.85 7.45
CA TYR A 196 -14.06 -5.47 6.95
C TYR A 196 -14.22 -5.44 5.43
N TYR A 197 -13.46 -6.25 4.68
CA TYR A 197 -13.55 -6.29 3.23
C TYR A 197 -14.81 -6.93 2.71
N GLU A 198 -15.37 -7.93 3.42
CA GLU A 198 -16.68 -8.50 3.11
C GLU A 198 -17.79 -7.45 3.18
N ASN A 199 -17.79 -6.62 4.23
CA ASN A 199 -18.75 -5.53 4.38
C ASN A 199 -18.59 -4.42 3.32
N LEU A 200 -17.39 -4.26 2.76
CA LEU A 200 -17.15 -3.31 1.66
C LEU A 200 -17.65 -3.81 0.32
N LYS A 201 -17.89 -5.12 0.16
CA LYS A 201 -18.38 -5.72 -1.10
C LYS A 201 -19.63 -5.02 -1.63
N ASP A 202 -20.53 -4.59 -0.73
CA ASP A 202 -21.78 -3.92 -1.06
C ASP A 202 -21.70 -2.39 -0.99
N SER A 203 -20.60 -1.83 -0.50
CA SER A 203 -20.44 -0.38 -0.38
C SER A 203 -20.06 0.23 -1.72
N ARG A 204 -21.06 0.61 -2.53
CA ARG A 204 -20.91 1.30 -3.82
C ARG A 204 -20.47 2.76 -3.70
N LYS A 205 -20.07 3.21 -2.53
CA LYS A 205 -19.49 4.54 -2.34
C LYS A 205 -18.02 4.51 -2.71
N ALA A 206 -17.76 4.40 -4.00
CA ALA A 206 -16.45 4.50 -4.57
C ALA A 206 -15.85 5.88 -4.33
N MET A 207 -14.67 5.93 -3.76
CA MET A 207 -13.76 7.01 -4.10
C MET A 207 -13.26 6.73 -5.52
N PRO A 208 -13.47 7.62 -6.51
CA PRO A 208 -12.84 7.46 -7.80
C PRO A 208 -11.33 7.65 -7.61
N THR A 209 -10.63 6.56 -7.46
CA THR A 209 -9.17 6.52 -7.51
C THR A 209 -8.77 6.72 -8.97
N VAL A 210 -7.79 7.54 -9.17
CA VAL A 210 -7.25 7.86 -10.50
C VAL A 210 -6.91 6.56 -11.23
N GLY A 211 -7.51 6.36 -12.41
CA GLY A 211 -7.23 5.20 -13.27
C GLY A 211 -8.04 3.92 -12.99
N VAL A 212 -8.74 3.79 -11.88
CA VAL A 212 -9.59 2.64 -11.60
C VAL A 212 -11.02 2.93 -12.08
N THR A 213 -11.40 2.33 -13.19
CA THR A 213 -12.70 2.55 -13.85
C THR A 213 -13.85 1.79 -13.18
N ASN A 214 -13.52 0.79 -12.33
CA ASN A 214 -14.50 -0.05 -11.67
C ASN A 214 -14.09 -0.36 -10.23
N TYR A 215 -14.97 0.00 -9.28
CA TYR A 215 -14.72 -0.23 -7.85
C TYR A 215 -14.69 -1.71 -7.46
N ALA A 216 -15.42 -2.55 -8.17
CA ALA A 216 -15.37 -4.00 -7.98
C ALA A 216 -13.97 -4.57 -8.29
N ASP A 217 -13.27 -4.01 -9.27
CA ASP A 217 -11.91 -4.42 -9.61
C ASP A 217 -10.90 -3.98 -8.54
N TYR A 218 -11.12 -2.82 -7.91
CA TYR A 218 -10.25 -2.35 -6.82
C TYR A 218 -10.22 -3.30 -5.63
N TYR A 219 -11.37 -3.87 -5.24
CA TYR A 219 -11.45 -4.82 -4.12
C TYR A 219 -11.25 -6.27 -4.53
N LYS A 220 -11.19 -6.58 -5.81
CA LYS A 220 -11.04 -7.96 -6.31
C LYS A 220 -9.83 -8.67 -5.69
N ASN A 221 -8.69 -8.00 -5.60
CA ASN A 221 -7.49 -8.57 -5.01
C ASN A 221 -7.60 -8.69 -3.48
N PHE A 222 -8.23 -7.71 -2.80
CA PHE A 222 -8.50 -7.83 -1.38
C PHE A 222 -9.41 -9.03 -1.10
N HIS A 223 -10.49 -9.20 -1.87
CA HIS A 223 -11.37 -10.36 -1.74
C HIS A 223 -10.63 -11.67 -1.99
N LYS A 224 -9.81 -11.73 -3.02
CA LYS A 224 -8.99 -12.90 -3.33
C LYS A 224 -8.02 -13.25 -2.19
N LEU A 225 -7.33 -12.26 -1.64
CA LEU A 225 -6.40 -12.46 -0.53
C LEU A 225 -7.08 -12.79 0.79
N CYS A 226 -8.30 -12.30 1.00
CA CYS A 226 -9.13 -12.62 2.16
C CYS A 226 -9.97 -13.90 1.98
N GLU A 227 -9.87 -14.57 0.82
CA GLU A 227 -10.68 -15.75 0.49
C GLU A 227 -12.20 -15.49 0.61
N ILE A 228 -12.65 -14.27 0.28
CA ILE A 228 -14.05 -13.89 0.27
C ILE A 228 -14.67 -14.29 -1.06
N SER A 229 -15.73 -15.11 -1.02
CA SER A 229 -16.48 -15.60 -2.18
C SER A 229 -17.46 -14.57 -2.78
#